data_c3d37610108a542188b6ddb7d4b92a52
#
_entry.id   c3d37610108a542188b6ddb7d4b92a52
#
_cell.length_a   1.000
_cell.length_b   1.000
_cell.length_c   1.000
_cell.angle_alpha   90.00
_cell.angle_beta   90.00
_cell.angle_gamma   90.00
#
_symmetry.space_group_name_H-M   'P 1'
#
loop_
_entity.id
_entity.type
_entity.pdbx_description
1 polymer ?
#
loop_
_entity_poly.entity_id
_entity_poly.type
_entity_poly.pdbx_seq_one_letter_code
_entity_poly.pdbx_strand_id
1 'polypeptide(L)'
;GNYSLDKLEQALPYIDLFLMDLKHLDAKKLKDVTGANLDLILNNFRYLAKYCPNKVIVRMPVIPRFNDDICEEVIKFCAVLKLAEVNLLPFHTMGKNKWNQMQKKFKYDQDSMMDRDILNPYMDIGKKWGVKVKIGG
;
A
#
# COMPACT_ATOMS: atom_id res chain seq x y z
N GLY A 1 -3.51 8.37 -2.65
CA GLY A 1 -3.20 8.96 -1.42
C GLY A 1 -2.37 10.23 -1.38
N ASN A 2 -1.58 10.57 -2.39
CA ASN A 2 -0.69 11.74 -2.36
C ASN A 2 -1.38 13.00 -2.92
N TYR A 3 -2.49 13.39 -2.29
CA TYR A 3 -3.25 14.59 -2.68
C TYR A 3 -3.74 15.32 -1.43
N SER A 4 -4.15 16.60 -1.60
CA SER A 4 -4.53 17.45 -0.48
C SER A 4 -5.82 16.97 0.20
N LEU A 5 -5.93 17.26 1.50
CA LEU A 5 -7.11 16.91 2.28
C LEU A 5 -8.38 17.59 1.73
N ASP A 6 -8.26 18.82 1.24
CA ASP A 6 -9.39 19.54 0.66
C ASP A 6 -9.99 18.82 -0.55
N LYS A 7 -9.13 18.29 -1.42
CA LYS A 7 -9.57 17.50 -2.57
C LYS A 7 -10.26 16.22 -2.13
N LEU A 8 -9.74 15.59 -1.09
CA LEU A 8 -10.33 14.37 -0.53
C LEU A 8 -11.72 14.65 0.04
N GLU A 9 -11.89 15.73 0.80
CA GLU A 9 -13.19 16.13 1.34
C GLU A 9 -14.22 16.37 0.25
N GLN A 10 -13.82 17.03 -0.84
CA GLN A 10 -14.71 17.31 -1.96
C GLN A 10 -15.14 16.02 -2.71
N ALA A 11 -14.24 15.05 -2.79
CA ALA A 11 -14.51 13.79 -3.48
C ALA A 11 -15.34 12.81 -2.65
N LEU A 12 -15.28 12.90 -1.32
CA LEU A 12 -15.83 11.91 -0.39
C LEU A 12 -17.30 11.55 -0.65
N PRO A 13 -18.24 12.50 -0.91
CA PRO A 13 -19.65 12.17 -1.14
C PRO A 13 -19.89 11.38 -2.44
N TYR A 14 -18.95 11.41 -3.37
CA TYR A 14 -19.11 10.83 -4.71
C TYR A 14 -18.35 9.53 -4.91
N ILE A 15 -17.58 9.08 -3.91
CA ILE A 15 -16.76 7.89 -4.01
C ILE A 15 -17.31 6.80 -3.11
N ASP A 16 -17.56 5.61 -3.68
CA ASP A 16 -18.05 4.45 -2.95
C ASP A 16 -16.91 3.62 -2.37
N LEU A 17 -15.73 3.67 -2.97
CA LEU A 17 -14.57 2.86 -2.58
C LEU A 17 -13.28 3.62 -2.85
N PHE A 18 -12.41 3.70 -1.85
CA PHE A 18 -11.07 4.26 -1.97
C PHE A 18 -10.05 3.13 -2.02
N LEU A 19 -9.34 3.01 -3.14
CA LEU A 19 -8.17 2.13 -3.28
C LEU A 19 -6.94 2.98 -3.00
N MET A 20 -6.35 2.82 -1.82
CA MET A 20 -5.27 3.68 -1.32
C MET A 20 -3.95 2.93 -1.34
N ASP A 21 -3.03 3.35 -2.18
CA ASP A 21 -1.70 2.76 -2.24
C ASP A 21 -0.84 3.23 -1.07
N LEU A 22 -0.25 2.29 -0.36
CA LEU A 22 0.75 2.54 0.68
C LEU A 22 1.99 1.72 0.35
N LYS A 23 3.02 2.40 -0.15
CA LYS A 23 4.22 1.72 -0.68
C LYS A 23 5.34 1.64 0.33
N HIS A 24 5.39 2.52 1.31
CA HIS A 24 6.37 2.47 2.39
C HIS A 24 5.89 3.28 3.60
N LEU A 25 6.44 2.96 4.78
CA LEU A 25 6.21 3.71 6.02
C LEU A 25 7.43 4.54 6.42
N ASP A 26 8.48 4.56 5.62
CA ASP A 26 9.66 5.40 5.79
C ASP A 26 9.58 6.57 4.80
N ALA A 27 9.55 7.80 5.33
CA ALA A 27 9.34 9.00 4.54
C ALA A 27 10.44 9.22 3.48
N LYS A 28 11.70 8.95 3.85
CA LYS A 28 12.84 9.13 2.94
C LYS A 28 12.81 8.11 1.82
N LYS A 29 12.62 6.84 2.14
CA LYS A 29 12.56 5.77 1.15
C LYS A 29 11.41 5.98 0.19
N LEU A 30 10.24 6.37 0.71
CA LEU A 30 9.08 6.64 -0.12
C LEU A 30 9.33 7.79 -1.09
N LYS A 31 9.88 8.89 -0.59
CA LYS A 31 10.18 10.06 -1.41
C LYS A 31 11.24 9.78 -2.46
N ASP A 32 12.31 9.10 -2.08
CA ASP A 32 13.42 8.78 -2.99
C ASP A 32 12.99 7.89 -4.16
N VAL A 33 12.04 7.00 -3.93
CA VAL A 33 11.62 6.01 -4.93
C VAL A 33 10.41 6.50 -5.73
N THR A 34 9.44 7.13 -5.08
CA THR A 34 8.15 7.47 -5.72
C THR A 34 7.91 8.97 -5.84
N GLY A 35 8.69 9.80 -5.17
CA GLY A 35 8.45 11.24 -5.08
C GLY A 35 7.30 11.63 -4.16
N ALA A 36 6.61 10.66 -3.54
CA ALA A 36 5.43 10.93 -2.73
C ALA A 36 5.79 11.45 -1.34
N ASN A 37 4.86 12.17 -0.73
CA ASN A 37 4.96 12.72 0.62
C ASN A 37 4.21 11.79 1.59
N LEU A 38 4.95 11.12 2.48
CA LEU A 38 4.35 10.16 3.42
C LEU A 38 3.40 10.83 4.40
N ASP A 39 3.73 12.01 4.93
CA ASP A 39 2.86 12.69 5.91
C ASP A 39 1.50 13.00 5.30
N LEU A 40 1.48 13.44 4.05
CA LEU A 40 0.23 13.72 3.33
C LEU A 40 -0.59 12.43 3.15
N ILE A 41 0.05 11.35 2.77
CA ILE A 41 -0.60 10.04 2.60
C ILE A 41 -1.17 9.55 3.93
N LEU A 42 -0.38 9.60 5.00
CA LEU A 42 -0.84 9.15 6.33
C LEU A 42 -1.99 10.01 6.86
N ASN A 43 -1.95 11.31 6.63
CA ASN A 43 -3.05 12.19 7.02
C ASN A 43 -4.33 11.85 6.27
N ASN A 44 -4.23 11.54 4.97
CA ASN A 44 -5.38 11.11 4.18
C ASN A 44 -5.95 9.77 4.70
N PHE A 45 -5.09 8.81 5.05
CA PHE A 45 -5.53 7.56 5.66
C PHE A 45 -6.27 7.81 6.98
N ARG A 46 -5.73 8.65 7.84
CA ARG A 46 -6.35 8.96 9.13
C ARG A 46 -7.71 9.63 8.95
N TYR A 47 -7.82 10.53 8.00
CA TYR A 47 -9.09 11.18 7.67
C TYR A 47 -10.12 10.18 7.20
N LEU A 48 -9.76 9.32 6.23
CA LEU A 48 -10.67 8.30 5.71
C LEU A 48 -11.05 7.26 6.77
N ALA A 49 -10.11 6.89 7.63
CA ALA A 49 -10.37 5.95 8.72
C ALA A 49 -11.36 6.53 9.74
N LYS A 50 -11.35 7.84 9.93
CA LYS A 50 -12.28 8.51 10.85
C LYS A 50 -13.68 8.61 10.28
N TYR A 51 -13.82 8.94 9.00
CA TYR A 51 -15.11 9.29 8.41
C TYR A 51 -15.73 8.17 7.57
N CYS A 52 -14.93 7.30 6.96
CA CYS A 52 -15.45 6.23 6.10
C CYS A 52 -14.53 5.00 6.05
N PRO A 53 -14.23 4.39 7.21
CA PRO A 53 -13.28 3.25 7.25
C PRO A 53 -13.72 2.07 6.39
N ASN A 54 -15.03 1.88 6.20
CA ASN A 54 -15.56 0.77 5.41
C ASN A 54 -15.40 0.97 3.90
N LYS A 55 -15.02 2.17 3.46
CA LYS A 55 -14.81 2.48 2.05
C LYS A 55 -13.35 2.39 1.62
N VAL A 56 -12.44 2.03 2.52
CA VAL A 56 -10.99 2.06 2.26
C VAL A 56 -10.44 0.65 2.12
N ILE A 57 -9.77 0.38 1.00
CA ILE A 57 -8.92 -0.79 0.81
C ILE A 57 -7.50 -0.29 0.62
N VAL A 58 -6.61 -0.75 1.47
CA VAL A 58 -5.18 -0.42 1.36
C VAL A 58 -4.55 -1.36 0.34
N ARG A 59 -3.82 -0.81 -0.61
CA ARG A 59 -3.07 -1.58 -1.59
C ARG A 59 -1.59 -1.36 -1.38
N MET A 60 -0.85 -2.47 -1.26
CA MET A 60 0.60 -2.42 -1.08
C MET A 60 1.27 -3.24 -2.18
N PRO A 61 1.84 -2.58 -3.19
CA PRO A 61 2.72 -3.28 -4.12
C PRO A 61 3.96 -3.74 -3.35
N VAL A 62 4.19 -5.05 -3.28
CA VAL A 62 5.32 -5.61 -2.53
C VAL A 62 6.49 -5.79 -3.48
N ILE A 63 7.54 -5.02 -3.25
CA ILE A 63 8.71 -4.91 -4.14
C ILE A 63 9.94 -5.41 -3.39
N PRO A 64 10.61 -6.46 -3.89
CA PRO A 64 11.82 -6.96 -3.23
C PRO A 64 12.86 -5.86 -3.03
N ARG A 65 13.51 -5.89 -1.87
CA ARG A 65 14.56 -4.93 -1.47
C ARG A 65 14.10 -3.49 -1.26
N PHE A 66 12.80 -3.22 -1.42
CA PHE A 66 12.24 -1.89 -1.11
C PHE A 66 11.32 -1.94 0.11
N ASN A 67 10.26 -2.74 0.05
CA ASN A 67 9.24 -2.75 1.11
C ASN A 67 8.79 -4.16 1.51
N ASP A 68 9.40 -5.21 0.98
CA ASP A 68 9.02 -6.60 1.26
C ASP A 68 9.23 -7.00 2.73
N ASP A 69 10.02 -6.25 3.46
CA ASP A 69 10.30 -6.47 4.88
C ASP A 69 9.34 -5.74 5.83
N ILE A 70 8.42 -4.93 5.31
CA ILE A 70 7.50 -4.15 6.14
C ILE A 70 6.03 -4.52 5.99
N CYS A 71 5.72 -5.66 5.39
CA CYS A 71 4.32 -6.08 5.18
C CYS A 71 3.55 -6.18 6.51
N GLU A 72 4.16 -6.73 7.55
CA GLU A 72 3.51 -6.83 8.86
C GLU A 72 3.26 -5.45 9.47
N GLU A 73 4.21 -4.54 9.35
CA GLU A 73 4.06 -3.16 9.84
C GLU A 73 2.89 -2.45 9.16
N VAL A 74 2.70 -2.69 7.86
CA VAL A 74 1.56 -2.13 7.12
C VAL A 74 0.25 -2.75 7.61
N ILE A 75 0.22 -4.04 7.88
CA ILE A 75 -0.95 -4.72 8.44
C ILE A 75 -1.29 -4.13 9.82
N LYS A 76 -0.28 -3.93 10.68
CA LYS A 76 -0.46 -3.29 11.98
C LYS A 76 -0.98 -1.86 11.86
N PHE A 77 -0.48 -1.11 10.91
CA PHE A 77 -0.97 0.24 10.62
C PHE A 77 -2.46 0.22 10.29
N CYS A 78 -2.89 -0.70 9.44
CA CYS A 78 -4.30 -0.88 9.12
C CYS A 78 -5.13 -1.23 10.36
N ALA A 79 -4.61 -2.12 11.23
CA ALA A 79 -5.28 -2.51 12.45
C ALA A 79 -5.47 -1.32 13.41
N VAL A 80 -4.45 -0.49 13.57
CA VAL A 80 -4.51 0.70 14.43
C VAL A 80 -5.58 1.67 13.94
N LEU A 81 -5.69 1.86 12.63
CA LEU A 81 -6.70 2.73 12.04
C LEU A 81 -8.06 2.05 11.87
N LYS A 82 -8.18 0.77 12.23
CA LYS A 82 -9.41 -0.03 12.08
C LYS A 82 -9.87 -0.14 10.62
N LEU A 83 -8.93 -0.14 9.70
CA LEU A 83 -9.18 -0.42 8.29
C LEU A 83 -9.31 -1.94 8.09
N ALA A 84 -10.31 -2.36 7.34
CA ALA A 84 -10.71 -3.77 7.31
C ALA A 84 -9.86 -4.64 6.38
N GLU A 85 -9.28 -4.07 5.33
CA GLU A 85 -8.68 -4.86 4.27
C GLU A 85 -7.39 -4.22 3.72
N VAL A 86 -6.39 -5.06 3.50
CA VAL A 86 -5.17 -4.71 2.76
C VAL A 86 -4.93 -5.75 1.67
N ASN A 87 -4.60 -5.28 0.47
CA ASN A 87 -4.23 -6.14 -0.65
C ASN A 87 -2.73 -6.05 -0.87
N LEU A 88 -2.03 -7.17 -0.71
CA LEU A 88 -0.61 -7.27 -1.01
C LEU A 88 -0.47 -7.69 -2.48
N LEU A 89 0.17 -6.85 -3.28
CA LEU A 89 0.31 -7.06 -4.71
C LEU A 89 1.75 -7.52 -5.01
N PRO A 90 1.97 -8.80 -5.34
CA PRO A 90 3.31 -9.29 -5.62
C PRO A 90 3.94 -8.55 -6.79
N PHE A 91 5.22 -8.22 -6.66
CA PHE A 91 5.97 -7.56 -7.72
C PHE A 91 6.08 -8.46 -8.96
N HIS A 92 5.81 -7.87 -10.12
CA HIS A 92 6.02 -8.52 -11.42
C HIS A 92 6.38 -7.47 -12.46
N THR A 93 6.94 -7.91 -13.59
CA THR A 93 7.45 -7.00 -14.62
C THR A 93 6.37 -6.43 -15.55
N MET A 94 5.14 -6.85 -15.40
CA MET A 94 4.03 -6.31 -16.19
C MET A 94 3.70 -4.88 -15.77
N GLY A 95 3.34 -4.04 -16.69
CA GLY A 95 3.12 -2.63 -16.44
C GLY A 95 4.41 -1.81 -16.56
N LYS A 96 5.14 -2.04 -17.63
CA LYS A 96 6.48 -1.45 -17.91
C LYS A 96 6.59 0.03 -17.60
N ASN A 97 5.55 0.81 -17.86
CA ASN A 97 5.59 2.26 -17.68
C ASN A 97 5.58 2.69 -16.23
N LYS A 98 4.93 1.91 -15.35
CA LYS A 98 4.89 2.21 -13.91
C LYS A 98 6.15 1.78 -13.17
N TRP A 99 6.78 0.67 -13.61
CA TRP A 99 7.85 0.02 -12.87
C TRP A 99 9.24 0.29 -13.43
N ASN A 100 9.36 0.83 -14.66
CA ASN A 100 10.65 1.08 -15.28
C ASN A 100 11.58 1.98 -14.46
N GLN A 101 11.04 3.04 -13.86
CA GLN A 101 11.85 3.93 -13.03
C GLN A 101 12.33 3.23 -11.75
N MET A 102 11.47 2.42 -11.14
CA MET A 102 11.82 1.65 -9.95
C MET A 102 12.82 0.55 -10.30
N GLN A 103 12.64 -0.12 -11.43
CA GLN A 103 13.59 -1.14 -11.91
C GLN A 103 14.98 -0.54 -12.14
N LYS A 104 15.07 0.63 -12.74
CA LYS A 104 16.34 1.34 -12.94
C LYS A 104 17.03 1.66 -11.63
N LYS A 105 16.27 2.13 -10.64
CA LYS A 105 16.81 2.55 -9.34
C LYS A 105 17.30 1.37 -8.50
N PHE A 106 16.60 0.23 -8.54
CA PHE A 106 16.91 -0.96 -7.76
C PHE A 106 17.52 -2.10 -8.56
N LYS A 107 17.74 -1.92 -9.87
CA LYS A 107 18.28 -2.93 -10.79
C LYS A 107 17.50 -4.24 -10.77
N TYR A 108 16.17 -4.14 -10.73
CA TYR A 108 15.31 -5.31 -10.85
C TYR A 108 15.24 -5.80 -12.29
N ASP A 109 15.19 -7.11 -12.47
CA ASP A 109 15.01 -7.79 -13.75
C ASP A 109 13.83 -8.77 -13.65
N GLN A 110 13.63 -9.58 -14.70
CA GLN A 110 12.56 -10.58 -14.71
C GLN A 110 12.73 -11.64 -13.63
N ASP A 111 13.98 -11.95 -13.26
CA ASP A 111 14.27 -12.94 -12.21
C ASP A 111 13.92 -12.40 -10.82
N SER A 112 13.67 -11.11 -10.70
CA SER A 112 13.23 -10.48 -9.45
C SER A 112 11.72 -10.55 -9.24
N MET A 113 10.97 -11.20 -10.13
CA MET A 113 9.54 -11.39 -9.95
C MET A 113 9.26 -12.18 -8.68
N MET A 114 8.34 -11.65 -7.88
CA MET A 114 7.97 -12.28 -6.63
C MET A 114 6.92 -13.36 -6.84
N ASP A 115 7.16 -14.55 -6.28
CA ASP A 115 6.14 -15.58 -6.20
C ASP A 115 5.07 -15.14 -5.20
N ARG A 116 3.83 -15.17 -5.64
CA ARG A 116 2.67 -14.84 -4.82
C ARG A 116 2.61 -15.68 -3.53
N ASP A 117 3.07 -16.92 -3.56
CA ASP A 117 3.05 -17.83 -2.40
C ASP A 117 3.94 -17.35 -1.25
N ILE A 118 4.97 -16.55 -1.54
CA ILE A 118 5.82 -15.94 -0.51
C ILE A 118 4.99 -15.05 0.43
N LEU A 119 3.91 -14.46 -0.06
CA LEU A 119 3.07 -13.55 0.71
C LEU A 119 1.95 -14.26 1.49
N ASN A 120 1.71 -15.54 1.24
CA ASN A 120 0.62 -16.29 1.90
C ASN A 120 0.67 -16.23 3.43
N PRO A 121 1.84 -16.29 4.11
CA PRO A 121 1.88 -16.19 5.59
C PRO A 121 1.28 -14.91 6.14
N TYR A 122 1.24 -13.83 5.36
CA TYR A 122 0.65 -12.57 5.82
C TYR A 122 -0.87 -12.63 5.95
N MET A 123 -1.53 -13.59 5.31
CA MET A 123 -2.96 -13.82 5.51
C MET A 123 -3.26 -14.20 6.96
N ASP A 124 -2.44 -15.08 7.55
CA ASP A 124 -2.57 -15.47 8.96
C ASP A 124 -2.18 -14.34 9.91
N ILE A 125 -1.16 -13.57 9.55
CA ILE A 125 -0.75 -12.38 10.30
C ILE A 125 -1.90 -11.36 10.33
N GLY A 126 -2.58 -11.19 9.20
CA GLY A 126 -3.77 -10.33 9.14
C GLY A 126 -4.86 -10.77 10.08
N LYS A 127 -5.15 -12.07 10.14
CA LYS A 127 -6.14 -12.62 11.08
C LYS A 127 -5.79 -12.33 12.53
N LYS A 128 -4.51 -12.42 12.88
CA LYS A 128 -4.00 -12.10 14.23
C LYS A 128 -4.31 -10.64 14.60
N TRP A 129 -4.21 -9.72 13.64
CA TRP A 129 -4.42 -8.29 13.87
C TRP A 129 -5.84 -7.81 13.54
N GLY A 130 -6.73 -8.71 13.10
CA GLY A 130 -8.09 -8.36 12.74
C GLY A 130 -8.22 -7.64 11.39
N VAL A 131 -7.27 -7.85 10.48
CA VAL A 131 -7.24 -7.25 9.16
C VAL A 131 -7.33 -8.35 8.10
N LYS A 132 -8.24 -8.18 7.14
CA LYS A 132 -8.33 -9.09 6.01
C LYS A 132 -7.19 -8.81 5.03
N VAL A 133 -6.35 -9.80 4.81
CA VAL A 133 -5.24 -9.70 3.85
C VAL A 133 -5.58 -10.51 2.62
N LYS A 134 -5.57 -9.85 1.47
CA LYS A 134 -5.70 -10.51 0.15
C LYS A 134 -4.37 -10.42 -0.58
N ILE A 135 -4.07 -11.45 -1.35
CA ILE A 135 -2.87 -11.50 -2.20
C ILE A 135 -3.30 -11.37 -3.65
N GLY A 136 -2.76 -10.37 -4.34
CA GLY A 136 -3.01 -10.18 -5.77
C GLY A 136 -4.27 -9.41 -6.10
N GLY A 137 -4.66 -8.50 -5.24
CA GLY A 137 -5.74 -7.57 -5.52
C GLY A 137 -7.08 -8.20 -5.78
#